data_82ac6b8941392198e3ce50d03ad78760
#
_entry.id   82ac6b8941392198e3ce50d03ad78760
#
_cell.length_a   1.000
_cell.length_b   1.000
_cell.length_c   1.000
_cell.angle_alpha   90.00
_cell.angle_beta   90.00
_cell.angle_gamma   90.00
#
_symmetry.space_group_name_H-M   'P 1'
#
loop_
_entity.id
_entity.type
_entity.pdbx_description
1 polymer ?
#
loop_
_entity_poly.entity_id
_entity_poly.type
_entity_poly.pdbx_seq_one_letter_code
_entity_poly.pdbx_strand_id
1 'polypeptide(L)'
;MRRTTYTITALLCLLMFAFQENADAQIFRKKIKEENQELKAQVDSLRKVLDEVRKENRLRDSIADEMIDVYEENRFKTAAGLSPEEYNADVTDSLLSIWYLHRQARKNEEGNGYDMDSVHFTTNVPDEVLMERFRKMNSFITLPYNEKVRNYMILYSEKMPTKMGTILGLCKYYMPIFEETFNKYNLPDELKYMAIIESALNPVAVSRAGAKGMWQFMFRTAQLYGLEINSFVDERLDPFKSADAAARYLTDSYNVFGDWNLAISSYNCGSGNINKAIRRSGGKRDFWSVYNYLPRETRGYVPAFVGAMYAIKYSKEYGLVPASVQMPAQLDTFEIHKNLHFKQISELVGISVDELRNLNPQYIKDVIPGNSGTYILRIPYNYSSDFIAHEDSIYTYKAAEYLNPQALLDTNKPSDGSTSSGGTITYKVKKGDTLSKIAVRYHVTVNQLKKWNHLRSTNLSIGQKIRIYK
;
A
#
# COMPACT_ATOMS: atom_id res chain seq x y z
N MET A 1 89.22 -13.94 -34.86
CA MET A 1 88.38 -12.69 -35.01
C MET A 1 86.89 -12.95 -35.37
N ARG A 2 86.49 -14.00 -36.06
CA ARG A 2 85.04 -14.20 -36.42
C ARG A 2 84.14 -14.68 -35.27
N ARG A 3 84.67 -15.37 -34.23
CA ARG A 3 83.82 -15.84 -33.06
C ARG A 3 83.46 -14.74 -32.05
N THR A 4 84.33 -13.75 -31.88
CA THR A 4 84.10 -12.63 -30.96
C THR A 4 83.08 -11.63 -31.50
N THR A 5 82.95 -11.47 -32.79
CA THR A 5 81.95 -10.58 -33.42
C THR A 5 80.51 -11.14 -33.30
N TYR A 6 80.31 -12.47 -33.40
CA TYR A 6 78.98 -13.09 -33.21
C TYR A 6 78.48 -13.03 -31.76
N THR A 7 79.36 -13.14 -30.76
CA THR A 7 78.98 -13.03 -29.33
C THR A 7 78.64 -11.61 -28.98
N ILE A 8 79.30 -10.60 -29.52
CA ILE A 8 78.96 -9.18 -29.28
C ILE A 8 77.63 -8.80 -29.92
N THR A 9 77.35 -9.28 -31.14
CA THR A 9 76.07 -9.04 -31.85
C THR A 9 74.91 -9.73 -31.15
N ALA A 10 75.07 -10.95 -30.67
CA ALA A 10 74.01 -11.67 -29.89
C ALA A 10 73.75 -10.98 -28.53
N LEU A 11 74.81 -10.47 -27.87
CA LEU A 11 74.63 -9.74 -26.60
C LEU A 11 73.94 -8.39 -26.83
N LEU A 12 74.23 -7.68 -27.91
CA LEU A 12 73.55 -6.44 -28.29
C LEU A 12 72.08 -6.68 -28.68
N CYS A 13 71.76 -7.76 -29.40
CA CYS A 13 70.38 -8.14 -29.68
C CYS A 13 69.59 -8.50 -28.41
N LEU A 14 70.20 -9.23 -27.46
CA LEU A 14 69.56 -9.55 -26.16
C LEU A 14 69.34 -8.29 -25.31
N LEU A 15 70.28 -7.36 -25.32
CA LEU A 15 70.15 -6.07 -24.64
C LEU A 15 69.07 -5.19 -25.27
N MET A 16 68.96 -5.16 -26.60
CA MET A 16 67.88 -4.44 -27.29
C MET A 16 66.52 -5.08 -27.03
N PHE A 17 66.38 -6.42 -27.00
CA PHE A 17 65.16 -7.10 -26.61
C PHE A 17 64.75 -6.78 -25.14
N ALA A 18 65.70 -6.82 -24.20
CA ALA A 18 65.42 -6.48 -22.83
C ALA A 18 65.05 -4.98 -22.62
N PHE A 19 65.60 -4.09 -23.45
CA PHE A 19 65.21 -2.66 -23.47
C PHE A 19 63.83 -2.48 -24.07
N GLN A 20 63.43 -3.24 -25.08
CA GLN A 20 62.14 -3.20 -25.72
C GLN A 20 61.03 -3.72 -24.78
N GLU A 21 61.28 -4.88 -24.08
CA GLU A 21 60.38 -5.41 -23.07
C GLU A 21 60.15 -4.42 -21.89
N ASN A 22 61.22 -3.73 -21.43
CA ASN A 22 61.10 -2.71 -20.39
C ASN A 22 60.33 -1.46 -20.85
N ALA A 23 60.50 -1.04 -22.11
CA ALA A 23 59.78 0.09 -22.69
C ALA A 23 58.25 -0.25 -22.84
N ASP A 24 57.92 -1.43 -23.34
CA ASP A 24 56.56 -1.90 -23.48
C ASP A 24 55.87 -2.09 -22.12
N ALA A 25 56.59 -2.60 -21.12
CA ALA A 25 56.10 -2.70 -19.74
C ALA A 25 55.84 -1.33 -19.10
N GLN A 26 56.70 -0.33 -19.40
CA GLN A 26 56.47 1.05 -18.93
C GLN A 26 55.23 1.72 -19.60
N ILE A 27 55.07 1.51 -20.91
CA ILE A 27 53.88 2.02 -21.64
C ILE A 27 52.64 1.35 -21.11
N PHE A 28 52.65 0.05 -20.87
CA PHE A 28 51.51 -0.70 -20.32
C PHE A 28 51.18 -0.23 -18.91
N ARG A 29 52.15 -0.03 -18.02
CA ARG A 29 51.96 0.51 -16.67
C ARG A 29 51.40 1.95 -16.70
N LYS A 30 51.83 2.78 -17.65
CA LYS A 30 51.29 4.13 -17.84
C LYS A 30 49.83 4.08 -18.30
N LYS A 31 49.49 3.22 -19.23
CA LYS A 31 48.12 3.05 -19.72
C LYS A 31 47.18 2.56 -18.63
N ILE A 32 47.58 1.58 -17.79
CA ILE A 32 46.80 1.12 -16.64
C ILE A 32 46.63 2.24 -15.64
N LYS A 33 47.65 3.07 -15.41
CA LYS A 33 47.56 4.19 -14.47
C LYS A 33 46.56 5.26 -14.95
N GLU A 34 46.55 5.56 -16.23
CA GLU A 34 45.63 6.50 -16.87
C GLU A 34 44.20 5.97 -16.82
N GLU A 35 43.97 4.70 -17.13
CA GLU A 35 42.68 4.00 -17.06
C GLU A 35 42.14 3.95 -15.61
N ASN A 36 43.01 3.68 -14.63
CA ASN A 36 42.63 3.72 -13.21
C ASN A 36 42.30 5.14 -12.72
N GLN A 37 42.97 6.18 -13.25
CA GLN A 37 42.59 7.56 -12.95
C GLN A 37 41.24 7.96 -13.53
N GLU A 38 40.97 7.52 -14.74
CA GLU A 38 39.67 7.76 -15.41
C GLU A 38 38.52 7.03 -14.68
N LEU A 39 38.73 5.76 -14.32
CA LEU A 39 37.79 4.98 -13.51
C LEU A 39 37.52 5.63 -12.14
N LYS A 40 38.56 6.14 -11.49
CA LYS A 40 38.43 6.85 -10.23
C LYS A 40 37.62 8.13 -10.38
N ALA A 41 37.83 8.89 -11.43
CA ALA A 41 37.04 10.09 -11.73
C ALA A 41 35.57 9.77 -12.01
N GLN A 42 35.28 8.67 -12.73
CA GLN A 42 33.93 8.19 -12.96
C GLN A 42 33.23 7.75 -11.65
N VAL A 43 33.94 7.01 -10.79
CA VAL A 43 33.43 6.60 -9.48
C VAL A 43 33.13 7.81 -8.61
N ASP A 44 33.98 8.82 -8.58
CA ASP A 44 33.76 10.03 -7.81
C ASP A 44 32.60 10.88 -8.35
N SER A 45 32.41 10.92 -9.68
CA SER A 45 31.26 11.51 -10.32
C SER A 45 29.94 10.81 -9.94
N LEU A 46 29.92 9.47 -10.03
CA LEU A 46 28.77 8.66 -9.63
C LEU A 46 28.43 8.81 -8.15
N ARG A 47 29.44 8.93 -7.27
CA ARG A 47 29.23 9.21 -5.84
C ARG A 47 28.54 10.54 -5.62
N LYS A 48 28.94 11.60 -6.34
CA LYS A 48 28.28 12.90 -6.25
C LYS A 48 26.80 12.82 -6.66
N VAL A 49 26.51 12.17 -7.78
CA VAL A 49 25.13 11.97 -8.23
C VAL A 49 24.33 11.17 -7.20
N LEU A 50 24.91 10.12 -6.64
CA LEU A 50 24.27 9.31 -5.60
C LEU A 50 23.97 10.13 -4.33
N ASP A 51 24.86 11.01 -3.94
CA ASP A 51 24.67 11.88 -2.76
C ASP A 51 23.61 12.96 -3.01
N GLU A 52 23.53 13.48 -4.23
CA GLU A 52 22.43 14.39 -4.64
C GLU A 52 21.07 13.67 -4.62
N VAL A 53 20.98 12.48 -5.18
CA VAL A 53 19.75 11.66 -5.16
C VAL A 53 19.37 11.30 -3.71
N ARG A 54 20.33 10.99 -2.86
CA ARG A 54 20.09 10.73 -1.42
C ARG A 54 19.62 11.97 -0.68
N LYS A 55 20.10 13.15 -1.04
CA LYS A 55 19.67 14.42 -0.46
C LYS A 55 18.25 14.76 -0.91
N GLU A 56 17.94 14.54 -2.18
CA GLU A 56 16.60 14.72 -2.73
C GLU A 56 15.58 13.76 -2.11
N ASN A 57 15.94 12.48 -1.95
CA ASN A 57 15.09 11.51 -1.29
C ASN A 57 14.86 11.84 0.19
N ARG A 58 15.89 12.30 0.93
CA ARG A 58 15.72 12.76 2.31
C ARG A 58 14.80 13.97 2.41
N LEU A 59 14.87 14.90 1.44
CA LEU A 59 13.98 16.05 1.38
C LEU A 59 12.54 15.62 1.07
N ARG A 60 12.35 14.64 0.17
CA ARG A 60 11.04 14.05 -0.13
C ARG A 60 10.44 13.32 1.06
N ASP A 61 11.25 12.54 1.79
CA ASP A 61 10.83 11.83 3.01
C ASP A 61 10.44 12.84 4.11
N SER A 62 11.22 13.90 4.30
CA SER A 62 10.92 14.98 5.26
C SER A 62 9.63 15.74 4.91
N ILE A 63 9.40 16.01 3.61
CA ILE A 63 8.15 16.63 3.13
C ILE A 63 6.97 15.67 3.32
N ALA A 64 7.17 14.38 3.12
CA ALA A 64 6.14 13.37 3.32
C ALA A 64 5.75 13.23 4.79
N ASP A 65 6.73 13.21 5.69
CA ASP A 65 6.51 13.15 7.14
C ASP A 65 5.79 14.44 7.63
N GLU A 66 6.21 15.61 7.15
CA GLU A 66 5.56 16.90 7.46
C GLU A 66 4.14 17.00 6.89
N MET A 67 3.87 16.39 5.72
CA MET A 67 2.52 16.30 5.14
C MET A 67 1.61 15.34 5.92
N ILE A 68 2.16 14.25 6.46
CA ILE A 68 1.43 13.30 7.31
C ILE A 68 1.05 13.98 8.62
N ASP A 69 1.97 14.70 9.27
CA ASP A 69 1.71 15.42 10.52
C ASP A 69 0.63 16.51 10.34
N VAL A 70 0.68 17.26 9.23
CA VAL A 70 -0.33 18.29 8.91
C VAL A 70 -1.69 17.65 8.59
N TYR A 71 -1.71 16.50 7.91
CA TYR A 71 -2.94 15.77 7.62
C TYR A 71 -3.56 15.18 8.89
N GLU A 72 -2.74 14.63 9.79
CA GLU A 72 -3.18 14.10 11.08
C GLU A 72 -3.74 15.22 11.99
N GLU A 73 -3.08 16.37 12.09
CA GLU A 73 -3.53 17.51 12.94
C GLU A 73 -4.86 18.12 12.46
N ASN A 74 -5.08 18.22 11.15
CA ASN A 74 -6.32 18.77 10.60
C ASN A 74 -7.51 17.79 10.70
N ARG A 75 -7.27 16.49 10.65
CA ARG A 75 -8.30 15.46 10.77
C ARG A 75 -8.87 15.36 12.19
N PHE A 76 -8.08 15.64 13.23
CA PHE A 76 -8.55 15.69 14.61
C PHE A 76 -9.54 16.82 14.86
N LYS A 77 -9.47 17.91 14.10
CA LYS A 77 -10.40 19.05 14.25
C LYS A 77 -11.73 18.82 13.53
N THR A 78 -11.75 17.97 12.51
CA THR A 78 -12.97 17.63 11.74
C THR A 78 -13.73 16.44 12.33
N ALA A 79 -13.04 15.51 12.99
CA ALA A 79 -13.65 14.34 13.63
C ALA A 79 -14.42 14.66 14.94
N ALA A 80 -14.25 15.85 15.49
CA ALA A 80 -14.97 16.31 16.69
C ALA A 80 -16.45 16.67 16.42
N GLY A 81 -16.93 16.57 15.17
CA GLY A 81 -18.29 16.94 14.75
C GLY A 81 -19.15 15.80 14.23
N LEU A 82 -18.65 14.55 14.18
CA LEU A 82 -19.43 13.40 13.71
C LEU A 82 -19.94 12.59 14.89
N SER A 83 -21.26 12.37 14.96
CA SER A 83 -21.87 11.56 16.01
C SER A 83 -21.50 10.07 15.84
N PRO A 84 -21.43 9.29 16.94
CA PRO A 84 -21.09 7.86 16.89
C PRO A 84 -22.09 7.01 16.10
N GLU A 85 -23.27 7.52 15.76
CA GLU A 85 -24.35 6.80 15.12
C GLU A 85 -24.24 6.71 13.58
N GLU A 86 -23.36 7.51 12.96
CA GLU A 86 -23.12 7.50 11.51
C GLU A 86 -22.04 6.51 11.05
N TYR A 87 -21.42 5.78 11.97
CA TYR A 87 -20.43 4.75 11.68
C TYR A 87 -21.04 3.35 11.80
N ASN A 88 -21.68 2.88 10.75
CA ASN A 88 -22.03 1.45 10.61
C ASN A 88 -20.78 0.63 10.20
N ALA A 89 -19.74 0.74 11.05
CA ALA A 89 -18.41 0.18 10.84
C ALA A 89 -18.10 -0.98 11.81
N ASP A 90 -19.12 -1.66 12.31
CA ASP A 90 -19.00 -2.61 13.42
C ASP A 90 -18.10 -3.83 13.18
N VAL A 91 -17.74 -4.13 11.95
CA VAL A 91 -16.91 -5.31 11.61
C VAL A 91 -15.44 -4.94 11.38
N THR A 92 -15.21 -3.84 10.70
CA THR A 92 -13.84 -3.38 10.38
C THR A 92 -13.14 -2.80 11.62
N ASP A 93 -13.93 -2.25 12.54
CA ASP A 93 -13.46 -1.39 13.63
C ASP A 93 -12.71 -2.12 14.73
N SER A 94 -12.83 -3.41 14.90
CA SER A 94 -12.18 -4.04 16.04
C SER A 94 -10.94 -4.89 15.71
N LEU A 95 -10.78 -5.43 14.50
CA LEU A 95 -9.45 -5.91 14.07
C LEU A 95 -8.53 -4.72 13.81
N LEU A 96 -9.05 -3.70 13.13
CA LEU A 96 -8.41 -2.40 13.01
C LEU A 96 -8.33 -1.69 14.36
N SER A 97 -9.29 -1.80 15.28
CA SER A 97 -9.22 -1.16 16.61
C SER A 97 -8.25 -1.85 17.53
N ILE A 98 -7.97 -3.15 17.40
CA ILE A 98 -6.81 -3.76 18.06
C ILE A 98 -5.52 -3.15 17.50
N TRP A 99 -5.43 -2.97 16.20
CA TRP A 99 -4.31 -2.27 15.55
C TRP A 99 -4.32 -0.76 15.86
N TYR A 100 -5.49 -0.12 15.93
CA TYR A 100 -5.68 1.29 16.30
C TYR A 100 -5.55 1.55 17.80
N LEU A 101 -5.90 0.63 18.69
CA LEU A 101 -5.63 0.73 20.12
C LEU A 101 -4.13 0.80 20.38
N HIS A 102 -3.32 0.07 19.61
CA HIS A 102 -1.86 0.21 19.64
C HIS A 102 -1.38 1.60 19.16
N ARG A 103 -2.12 2.27 18.28
CA ARG A 103 -1.76 3.58 17.74
C ARG A 103 -2.28 4.74 18.60
N GLN A 104 -3.45 4.59 19.24
CA GLN A 104 -4.01 5.58 20.18
C GLN A 104 -3.28 5.59 21.54
N ALA A 105 -2.69 4.47 21.96
CA ALA A 105 -1.88 4.41 23.17
C ALA A 105 -0.66 5.33 23.13
N ARG A 106 -0.21 5.75 21.93
CA ARG A 106 0.86 6.75 21.77
C ARG A 106 0.45 8.20 22.10
N LYS A 107 -0.84 8.54 22.10
CA LYS A 107 -1.31 9.93 22.33
C LYS A 107 -1.75 10.22 23.76
N ASN A 108 -1.97 9.19 24.54
CA ASN A 108 -2.28 9.33 25.97
C ASN A 108 -1.07 8.85 26.77
N GLU A 109 -0.17 9.75 27.10
CA GLU A 109 0.90 9.49 28.11
C GLU A 109 0.35 9.20 29.50
N GLU A 110 -0.97 9.14 29.65
CA GLU A 110 -1.67 8.74 30.88
C GLU A 110 -2.63 7.59 30.58
N GLY A 111 -2.13 6.34 30.74
CA GLY A 111 -2.89 5.18 31.17
C GLY A 111 -3.67 4.36 30.13
N ASN A 112 -3.34 3.09 30.06
CA ASN A 112 -4.14 1.94 29.61
C ASN A 112 -4.26 1.63 28.11
N GLY A 113 -3.22 1.81 27.30
CA GLY A 113 -3.10 1.10 26.03
C GLY A 113 -2.69 -0.36 26.29
N TYR A 114 -3.46 -1.33 25.80
CA TYR A 114 -3.05 -2.75 25.83
C TYR A 114 -1.79 -2.92 24.99
N ASP A 115 -0.67 -3.17 25.67
CA ASP A 115 0.56 -3.61 25.04
C ASP A 115 0.43 -5.11 24.75
N MET A 116 0.21 -5.48 23.49
CA MET A 116 0.12 -6.90 23.08
C MET A 116 1.37 -7.68 23.44
N ASP A 117 2.52 -7.02 23.62
CA ASP A 117 3.74 -7.66 24.12
C ASP A 117 3.63 -8.04 25.62
N SER A 118 2.75 -7.39 26.35
CA SER A 118 2.48 -7.64 27.79
C SER A 118 1.17 -8.35 28.08
N VAL A 119 0.30 -8.55 27.06
CA VAL A 119 -0.97 -9.25 27.22
C VAL A 119 -0.75 -10.76 27.20
N HIS A 120 -1.35 -11.46 28.17
CA HIS A 120 -1.40 -12.92 28.20
C HIS A 120 -2.86 -13.36 28.15
N PHE A 121 -3.29 -13.97 27.02
CA PHE A 121 -4.63 -14.51 26.90
C PHE A 121 -4.70 -15.93 27.49
N THR A 122 -5.71 -16.14 28.33
CA THR A 122 -6.06 -17.47 28.84
C THR A 122 -7.00 -18.18 27.87
N THR A 123 -6.84 -19.50 27.77
CA THR A 123 -7.66 -20.41 26.97
C THR A 123 -7.88 -21.72 27.74
N ASN A 124 -8.98 -22.39 27.43
CA ASN A 124 -9.24 -23.73 27.92
C ASN A 124 -8.61 -24.82 27.05
N VAL A 125 -8.00 -24.46 25.91
CA VAL A 125 -7.31 -25.40 25.04
C VAL A 125 -5.88 -25.61 25.58
N PRO A 126 -5.49 -26.88 25.89
CA PRO A 126 -4.13 -27.15 26.36
C PRO A 126 -3.06 -26.69 25.37
N ASP A 127 -1.92 -26.23 25.88
CA ASP A 127 -0.84 -25.71 25.03
C ASP A 127 -0.28 -26.79 24.09
N GLU A 128 -0.27 -28.07 24.50
CA GLU A 128 0.12 -29.19 23.66
C GLU A 128 -0.77 -29.30 22.42
N VAL A 129 -2.08 -29.07 22.59
CA VAL A 129 -3.06 -29.09 21.48
C VAL A 129 -2.84 -27.88 20.56
N LEU A 130 -2.59 -26.70 21.11
CA LEU A 130 -2.26 -25.50 20.32
C LEU A 130 -0.99 -25.73 19.48
N MET A 131 0.06 -26.25 20.10
CA MET A 131 1.33 -26.56 19.45
C MET A 131 1.19 -27.64 18.36
N GLU A 132 0.40 -28.68 18.62
CA GLU A 132 0.15 -29.74 17.65
C GLU A 132 -0.65 -29.21 16.44
N ARG A 133 -1.71 -28.45 16.68
CA ARG A 133 -2.46 -27.77 15.61
C ARG A 133 -1.57 -26.83 14.82
N PHE A 134 -0.73 -26.05 15.50
CA PHE A 134 0.22 -25.15 14.86
C PHE A 134 1.20 -25.89 13.94
N ARG A 135 1.78 -27.01 14.39
CA ARG A 135 2.66 -27.86 13.55
C ARG A 135 1.91 -28.41 12.33
N LYS A 136 0.65 -28.84 12.52
CA LYS A 136 -0.22 -29.35 11.44
C LYS A 136 -0.72 -28.27 10.47
N MET A 137 -0.44 -27.00 10.72
CA MET A 137 -0.69 -25.96 9.71
C MET A 137 0.08 -26.22 8.42
N ASN A 138 1.24 -26.87 8.53
CA ASN A 138 2.08 -27.24 7.39
C ASN A 138 2.32 -26.06 6.43
N SER A 139 2.74 -24.94 6.97
CA SER A 139 2.98 -23.70 6.22
C SER A 139 4.28 -23.77 5.44
N PHE A 140 4.28 -23.24 4.22
CA PHE A 140 5.50 -23.02 3.45
C PHE A 140 6.39 -21.93 4.08
N ILE A 141 5.76 -20.94 4.72
CA ILE A 141 6.47 -19.88 5.45
C ILE A 141 6.90 -20.43 6.81
N THR A 142 8.19 -20.29 7.13
CA THR A 142 8.70 -20.70 8.45
C THR A 142 8.10 -19.83 9.54
N LEU A 143 7.25 -20.43 10.37
CA LEU A 143 6.55 -19.78 11.46
C LEU A 143 7.03 -20.35 12.79
N PRO A 144 7.64 -19.54 13.68
CA PRO A 144 7.98 -20.01 15.02
C PRO A 144 6.77 -19.95 15.95
N TYR A 145 6.59 -20.97 16.77
CA TYR A 145 5.66 -20.93 17.89
C TYR A 145 6.32 -20.28 19.11
N ASN A 146 5.71 -19.24 19.62
CA ASN A 146 6.11 -18.58 20.87
C ASN A 146 4.90 -17.92 21.54
N GLU A 147 5.09 -17.37 22.72
CA GLU A 147 4.01 -16.76 23.50
C GLU A 147 3.26 -15.65 22.75
N LYS A 148 3.97 -14.83 21.98
CA LYS A 148 3.35 -13.76 21.18
C LYS A 148 2.42 -14.31 20.09
N VAL A 149 2.90 -15.30 19.35
CA VAL A 149 2.10 -16.00 18.33
C VAL A 149 0.92 -16.70 18.98
N ARG A 150 1.14 -17.42 20.10
CA ARG A 150 0.10 -18.06 20.89
C ARG A 150 -1.03 -17.08 21.27
N ASN A 151 -0.67 -15.90 21.77
CA ASN A 151 -1.64 -14.88 22.15
C ASN A 151 -2.50 -14.42 20.97
N TYR A 152 -1.92 -14.22 19.79
CA TYR A 152 -2.69 -13.88 18.59
C TYR A 152 -3.56 -15.05 18.10
N MET A 153 -3.09 -16.29 18.20
CA MET A 153 -3.92 -17.45 17.89
C MET A 153 -5.18 -17.48 18.76
N ILE A 154 -5.06 -17.31 20.08
CA ILE A 154 -6.18 -17.26 21.01
C ILE A 154 -7.08 -16.04 20.73
N LEU A 155 -6.49 -14.87 20.47
CA LEU A 155 -7.24 -13.66 20.17
C LEU A 155 -8.19 -13.88 19.00
N TYR A 156 -7.69 -14.37 17.88
CA TYR A 156 -8.49 -14.54 16.66
C TYR A 156 -9.46 -15.73 16.79
N SER A 157 -9.05 -16.84 17.37
CA SER A 157 -9.89 -18.05 17.44
C SER A 157 -10.97 -17.99 18.53
N GLU A 158 -10.73 -17.28 19.66
CA GLU A 158 -11.64 -17.35 20.82
C GLU A 158 -12.23 -15.99 21.24
N LYS A 159 -11.46 -14.89 21.08
CA LYS A 159 -11.88 -13.60 21.66
C LYS A 159 -12.67 -12.74 20.67
N MET A 160 -12.73 -13.12 19.39
CA MET A 160 -13.41 -12.34 18.35
C MET A 160 -14.34 -13.22 17.48
N PRO A 161 -15.24 -14.05 18.05
CA PRO A 161 -15.99 -15.03 17.26
C PRO A 161 -16.91 -14.39 16.22
N THR A 162 -17.63 -13.33 16.54
CA THR A 162 -18.55 -12.65 15.60
C THR A 162 -17.83 -12.12 14.38
N LYS A 163 -16.66 -11.50 14.58
CA LYS A 163 -15.86 -10.95 13.49
C LYS A 163 -15.22 -11.99 12.63
N MET A 164 -14.68 -13.01 13.28
CA MET A 164 -14.15 -14.14 12.54
C MET A 164 -15.25 -14.84 11.75
N GLY A 165 -16.49 -14.88 12.25
CA GLY A 165 -17.64 -15.33 11.48
C GLY A 165 -17.85 -14.52 10.20
N THR A 166 -17.81 -13.19 10.28
CA THR A 166 -17.90 -12.31 9.10
C THR A 166 -16.73 -12.53 8.13
N ILE A 167 -15.50 -12.57 8.65
CA ILE A 167 -14.29 -12.83 7.83
C ILE A 167 -14.41 -14.20 7.13
N LEU A 168 -14.85 -15.24 7.82
CA LEU A 168 -15.06 -16.57 7.24
C LEU A 168 -16.10 -16.55 6.11
N GLY A 169 -17.16 -15.74 6.24
CA GLY A 169 -18.12 -15.53 5.17
C GLY A 169 -17.48 -14.88 3.95
N LEU A 170 -16.70 -13.81 4.15
CA LEU A 170 -15.98 -13.10 3.08
C LEU A 170 -14.84 -13.93 2.47
N CYS A 171 -14.19 -14.79 3.24
CA CYS A 171 -13.16 -15.70 2.75
C CYS A 171 -13.66 -16.58 1.60
N LYS A 172 -14.92 -17.03 1.65
CA LYS A 172 -15.49 -17.85 0.58
C LYS A 172 -15.49 -17.15 -0.78
N TYR A 173 -15.57 -15.81 -0.77
CA TYR A 173 -15.63 -15.00 -1.98
C TYR A 173 -14.26 -14.50 -2.43
N TYR A 174 -13.48 -13.94 -1.49
CA TYR A 174 -12.24 -13.25 -1.85
C TYR A 174 -10.99 -14.13 -1.88
N MET A 175 -10.92 -15.20 -1.07
CA MET A 175 -9.72 -16.04 -1.05
C MET A 175 -9.41 -16.72 -2.39
N PRO A 176 -10.39 -17.20 -3.18
CA PRO A 176 -10.09 -17.74 -4.52
C PRO A 176 -9.42 -16.73 -5.45
N ILE A 177 -9.79 -15.44 -5.38
CA ILE A 177 -9.20 -14.36 -6.18
C ILE A 177 -7.71 -14.20 -5.81
N PHE A 178 -7.41 -14.22 -4.52
CA PHE A 178 -6.04 -14.06 -4.03
C PHE A 178 -5.19 -15.30 -4.31
N GLU A 179 -5.75 -16.50 -4.18
CA GLU A 179 -5.10 -17.78 -4.51
C GLU A 179 -4.68 -17.79 -5.99
N GLU A 180 -5.60 -17.49 -6.91
CA GLU A 180 -5.30 -17.40 -8.33
C GLU A 180 -4.20 -16.35 -8.61
N THR A 181 -4.34 -15.17 -8.04
CA THR A 181 -3.39 -14.09 -8.23
C THR A 181 -2.00 -14.46 -7.71
N PHE A 182 -1.89 -15.03 -6.51
CA PHE A 182 -0.60 -15.37 -5.90
C PHE A 182 0.07 -16.56 -6.58
N ASN A 183 -0.71 -17.52 -7.03
CA ASN A 183 -0.22 -18.64 -7.84
C ASN A 183 0.44 -18.15 -9.14
N LYS A 184 -0.12 -17.12 -9.80
CA LYS A 184 0.47 -16.50 -10.99
C LYS A 184 1.90 -15.98 -10.76
N TYR A 185 2.19 -15.55 -9.52
CA TYR A 185 3.51 -15.04 -9.12
C TYR A 185 4.37 -16.07 -8.38
N ASN A 186 3.93 -17.33 -8.28
CA ASN A 186 4.57 -18.41 -7.50
C ASN A 186 4.83 -18.02 -6.04
N LEU A 187 3.90 -17.30 -5.42
CA LEU A 187 3.97 -16.89 -4.03
C LEU A 187 3.37 -17.94 -3.10
N PRO A 188 3.83 -18.04 -1.84
CA PRO A 188 3.19 -18.85 -0.83
C PRO A 188 1.71 -18.48 -0.66
N ASP A 189 0.84 -19.51 -0.71
CA ASP A 189 -0.60 -19.31 -0.61
C ASP A 189 -1.04 -18.65 0.69
N GLU A 190 -0.30 -18.85 1.76
CA GLU A 190 -0.55 -18.27 3.08
C GLU A 190 -0.60 -16.74 3.06
N LEU A 191 0.12 -16.09 2.13
CA LEU A 191 0.18 -14.62 2.05
C LEU A 191 -1.18 -13.98 1.80
N LYS A 192 -2.17 -14.72 1.26
CA LYS A 192 -3.56 -14.27 1.12
C LYS A 192 -4.20 -13.81 2.43
N TYR A 193 -3.79 -14.41 3.56
CA TYR A 193 -4.31 -14.05 4.88
C TYR A 193 -3.87 -12.66 5.37
N MET A 194 -2.91 -12.02 4.69
CA MET A 194 -2.54 -10.64 4.99
C MET A 194 -3.71 -9.66 4.78
N ALA A 195 -4.58 -9.89 3.80
CA ALA A 195 -5.76 -9.06 3.57
C ALA A 195 -6.74 -9.08 4.78
N ILE A 196 -6.70 -10.13 5.60
CA ILE A 196 -7.49 -10.19 6.85
C ILE A 196 -6.95 -9.19 7.87
N ILE A 197 -5.64 -9.17 8.08
CA ILE A 197 -5.03 -8.29 9.08
C ILE A 197 -4.94 -6.83 8.61
N GLU A 198 -5.02 -6.58 7.30
CA GLU A 198 -5.03 -5.23 6.74
C GLU A 198 -6.42 -4.56 6.85
N SER A 199 -7.49 -5.29 6.53
CA SER A 199 -8.82 -4.69 6.39
C SER A 199 -9.98 -5.59 6.83
N ALA A 200 -9.74 -6.77 7.37
CA ALA A 200 -10.77 -7.79 7.58
C ALA A 200 -11.52 -8.15 6.28
N LEU A 201 -10.84 -8.12 5.14
CA LEU A 201 -11.39 -8.34 3.79
C LEU A 201 -12.40 -7.27 3.36
N ASN A 202 -12.32 -6.05 3.87
CA ASN A 202 -13.21 -4.97 3.45
C ASN A 202 -12.65 -4.22 2.23
N PRO A 203 -13.30 -4.30 1.04
CA PRO A 203 -12.79 -3.65 -0.17
C PRO A 203 -12.81 -2.13 -0.13
N VAL A 204 -13.65 -1.54 0.72
CA VAL A 204 -13.79 -0.08 0.83
C VAL A 204 -13.16 0.49 2.12
N ALA A 205 -12.35 -0.31 2.81
CA ALA A 205 -11.67 0.13 4.03
C ALA A 205 -10.79 1.35 3.78
N VAL A 206 -10.83 2.31 4.70
CA VAL A 206 -9.99 3.53 4.68
C VAL A 206 -9.35 3.72 6.03
N SER A 207 -8.02 3.71 6.08
CA SER A 207 -7.28 3.97 7.32
C SER A 207 -7.18 5.47 7.62
N ARG A 208 -6.82 5.82 8.87
CA ARG A 208 -6.55 7.21 9.25
C ARG A 208 -5.41 7.85 8.44
N ALA A 209 -4.44 7.04 8.02
CA ALA A 209 -3.32 7.50 7.21
C ALA A 209 -3.66 7.59 5.71
N GLY A 210 -4.90 7.26 5.31
CA GLY A 210 -5.35 7.31 3.92
C GLY A 210 -4.99 6.08 3.10
N ALA A 211 -4.56 4.98 3.73
CA ALA A 211 -4.48 3.69 3.06
C ALA A 211 -5.89 3.20 2.73
N LYS A 212 -6.07 2.53 1.59
CA LYS A 212 -7.38 2.11 1.11
C LYS A 212 -7.40 0.68 0.59
N GLY A 213 -8.61 0.09 0.63
CA GLY A 213 -8.92 -1.21 0.07
C GLY A 213 -8.53 -2.38 0.95
N MET A 214 -8.74 -3.60 0.45
CA MET A 214 -8.44 -4.83 1.19
C MET A 214 -6.98 -4.94 1.58
N TRP A 215 -6.08 -4.44 0.73
CA TRP A 215 -4.64 -4.51 0.86
C TRP A 215 -4.04 -3.24 1.46
N GLN A 216 -4.85 -2.28 1.88
CA GLN A 216 -4.45 -1.04 2.55
C GLN A 216 -3.29 -0.29 1.88
N PHE A 217 -3.34 -0.17 0.56
CA PHE A 217 -2.32 0.57 -0.17
C PHE A 217 -2.35 2.06 0.16
N MET A 218 -1.19 2.60 0.53
CA MET A 218 -0.95 4.04 0.55
C MET A 218 -0.91 4.58 -0.88
N PHE A 219 -1.33 5.83 -1.07
CA PHE A 219 -1.46 6.47 -2.39
C PHE A 219 -0.19 6.32 -3.26
N ARG A 220 0.99 6.68 -2.72
CA ARG A 220 2.26 6.60 -3.46
C ARG A 220 2.67 5.17 -3.78
N THR A 221 2.49 4.26 -2.84
CA THR A 221 2.81 2.84 -3.06
C THR A 221 1.89 2.25 -4.12
N ALA A 222 0.60 2.58 -4.10
CA ALA A 222 -0.36 2.16 -5.12
C ALA A 222 0.07 2.60 -6.52
N GLN A 223 0.45 3.87 -6.68
CA GLN A 223 0.93 4.38 -7.96
C GLN A 223 2.24 3.70 -8.42
N LEU A 224 3.16 3.41 -7.50
CA LEU A 224 4.40 2.70 -7.80
C LEU A 224 4.14 1.30 -8.37
N TYR A 225 3.09 0.64 -7.88
CA TYR A 225 2.65 -0.66 -8.37
C TYR A 225 1.57 -0.58 -9.46
N GLY A 226 1.40 0.60 -10.08
CA GLY A 226 0.59 0.80 -11.28
C GLY A 226 -0.92 0.80 -11.05
N LEU A 227 -1.38 1.01 -9.81
CA LEU A 227 -2.80 1.19 -9.53
C LEU A 227 -3.25 2.58 -9.95
N GLU A 228 -4.30 2.65 -10.76
CA GLU A 228 -4.89 3.91 -11.20
C GLU A 228 -5.68 4.56 -10.07
N ILE A 229 -5.40 5.86 -9.85
CA ILE A 229 -6.12 6.67 -8.87
C ILE A 229 -6.41 8.03 -9.48
N ASN A 230 -7.67 8.31 -9.75
CA ASN A 230 -8.15 9.56 -10.30
C ASN A 230 -9.51 9.98 -9.67
N SER A 231 -10.21 10.95 -10.28
CA SER A 231 -11.49 11.45 -9.78
C SER A 231 -12.66 10.46 -9.90
N PHE A 232 -12.53 9.42 -10.69
CA PHE A 232 -13.58 8.43 -10.96
C PHE A 232 -13.19 7.02 -10.54
N VAL A 233 -11.89 6.72 -10.53
CA VAL A 233 -11.36 5.38 -10.28
C VAL A 233 -10.35 5.42 -9.15
N ASP A 234 -10.45 4.46 -8.24
CA ASP A 234 -9.43 4.18 -7.22
C ASP A 234 -9.20 2.66 -7.18
N GLU A 235 -8.24 2.16 -7.96
CA GLU A 235 -7.97 0.71 -8.08
C GLU A 235 -7.44 0.08 -6.79
N ARG A 236 -7.13 0.85 -5.76
CA ARG A 236 -6.87 0.30 -4.41
C ARG A 236 -8.08 -0.43 -3.85
N LEU A 237 -9.29 -0.04 -4.30
CA LEU A 237 -10.55 -0.63 -3.89
C LEU A 237 -10.91 -1.86 -4.74
N ASP A 238 -10.31 -2.04 -5.91
CA ASP A 238 -10.52 -3.22 -6.76
C ASP A 238 -9.84 -4.45 -6.15
N PRO A 239 -10.58 -5.52 -5.77
CA PRO A 239 -9.99 -6.71 -5.16
C PRO A 239 -8.95 -7.41 -6.04
N PHE A 240 -9.14 -7.42 -7.35
CA PHE A 240 -8.27 -8.09 -8.32
C PHE A 240 -6.99 -7.28 -8.57
N LYS A 241 -7.14 -6.00 -8.87
CA LYS A 241 -6.01 -5.11 -9.15
C LYS A 241 -5.13 -4.89 -7.94
N SER A 242 -5.74 -4.69 -6.77
CA SER A 242 -4.98 -4.51 -5.53
C SER A 242 -4.28 -5.80 -5.07
N ALA A 243 -4.87 -6.98 -5.31
CA ALA A 243 -4.19 -8.26 -5.05
C ALA A 243 -2.98 -8.46 -5.96
N ASP A 244 -3.08 -8.12 -7.26
CA ASP A 244 -1.95 -8.17 -8.20
C ASP A 244 -0.81 -7.22 -7.76
N ALA A 245 -1.14 -6.01 -7.34
CA ALA A 245 -0.17 -5.07 -6.80
C ALA A 245 0.48 -5.57 -5.50
N ALA A 246 -0.29 -6.20 -4.60
CA ALA A 246 0.22 -6.80 -3.36
C ALA A 246 1.17 -7.96 -3.65
N ALA A 247 0.83 -8.82 -4.62
CA ALA A 247 1.68 -9.92 -5.05
C ALA A 247 3.04 -9.41 -5.54
N ARG A 248 3.04 -8.38 -6.40
CA ARG A 248 4.29 -7.76 -6.89
C ARG A 248 5.09 -7.10 -5.77
N TYR A 249 4.46 -6.40 -4.85
CA TYR A 249 5.12 -5.82 -3.69
C TYR A 249 5.80 -6.90 -2.83
N LEU A 250 5.12 -8.00 -2.55
CA LEU A 250 5.63 -9.10 -1.74
C LEU A 250 6.78 -9.84 -2.44
N THR A 251 6.69 -9.99 -3.77
CA THR A 251 7.78 -10.54 -4.59
C THR A 251 9.04 -9.67 -4.47
N ASP A 252 8.90 -8.35 -4.66
CA ASP A 252 10.02 -7.42 -4.55
C ASP A 252 10.63 -7.41 -3.15
N SER A 253 9.78 -7.45 -2.12
CA SER A 253 10.22 -7.49 -0.73
C SER A 253 10.98 -8.78 -0.40
N TYR A 254 10.50 -9.92 -0.87
CA TYR A 254 11.19 -11.19 -0.70
C TYR A 254 12.53 -11.22 -1.42
N ASN A 255 12.59 -10.70 -2.64
CA ASN A 255 13.85 -10.58 -3.38
C ASN A 255 14.89 -9.72 -2.65
N VAL A 256 14.46 -8.71 -1.88
CA VAL A 256 15.36 -7.86 -1.07
C VAL A 256 15.79 -8.54 0.22
N PHE A 257 14.88 -9.21 0.92
CA PHE A 257 15.14 -9.68 2.28
C PHE A 257 15.49 -11.16 2.36
N GLY A 258 15.01 -12.01 1.44
CA GLY A 258 15.21 -13.46 1.44
C GLY A 258 14.49 -14.21 2.57
N ASP A 259 13.61 -13.51 3.31
CA ASP A 259 12.82 -14.03 4.43
C ASP A 259 11.38 -13.54 4.33
N TRP A 260 10.42 -14.44 4.35
CA TRP A 260 9.00 -14.08 4.20
C TRP A 260 8.47 -13.26 5.37
N ASN A 261 8.93 -13.53 6.60
CA ASN A 261 8.47 -12.76 7.75
C ASN A 261 8.98 -11.31 7.70
N LEU A 262 10.19 -11.09 7.17
CA LEU A 262 10.69 -9.74 6.89
C LEU A 262 9.96 -9.08 5.72
N ALA A 263 9.62 -9.82 4.67
CA ALA A 263 8.83 -9.33 3.55
C ALA A 263 7.41 -8.91 4.00
N ILE A 264 6.73 -9.76 4.79
CA ILE A 264 5.45 -9.47 5.44
C ILE A 264 5.57 -8.22 6.33
N SER A 265 6.61 -8.12 7.14
CA SER A 265 6.84 -6.96 8.02
C SER A 265 7.10 -5.67 7.24
N SER A 266 7.78 -5.78 6.08
CA SER A 266 8.06 -4.63 5.22
C SER A 266 6.79 -4.05 4.60
N TYR A 267 5.77 -4.85 4.40
CA TYR A 267 4.46 -4.40 3.92
C TYR A 267 3.84 -3.38 4.89
N ASN A 268 3.97 -3.64 6.18
CA ASN A 268 3.45 -2.78 7.24
C ASN A 268 4.27 -1.50 7.46
N CYS A 269 5.60 -1.61 7.56
CA CYS A 269 6.43 -0.46 7.96
C CYS A 269 7.35 0.08 6.86
N GLY A 270 7.34 -0.53 5.69
CA GLY A 270 8.22 -0.21 4.58
C GLY A 270 9.63 -0.80 4.71
N SER A 271 10.25 -1.09 3.56
CA SER A 271 11.58 -1.70 3.46
C SER A 271 12.68 -0.88 4.17
N GLY A 272 12.53 0.45 4.22
CA GLY A 272 13.48 1.33 4.93
C GLY A 272 13.58 1.04 6.42
N ASN A 273 12.46 0.76 7.10
CA ASN A 273 12.44 0.43 8.52
C ASN A 273 12.97 -0.98 8.79
N ILE A 274 12.71 -1.94 7.91
CA ILE A 274 13.33 -3.27 7.99
C ILE A 274 14.86 -3.16 7.86
N ASN A 275 15.36 -2.42 6.89
CA ASN A 275 16.80 -2.19 6.72
C ASN A 275 17.44 -1.50 7.94
N LYS A 276 16.73 -0.56 8.59
CA LYS A 276 17.18 0.05 9.85
C LYS A 276 17.27 -1.00 10.96
N ALA A 277 16.27 -1.87 11.09
CA ALA A 277 16.25 -2.94 12.10
C ALA A 277 17.38 -3.96 11.87
N ILE A 278 17.60 -4.38 10.62
CA ILE A 278 18.73 -5.25 10.25
C ILE A 278 20.08 -4.63 10.67
N ARG A 279 20.31 -3.36 10.32
CA ARG A 279 21.57 -2.68 10.72
C ARG A 279 21.73 -2.59 12.23
N ARG A 280 20.66 -2.28 12.97
CA ARG A 280 20.69 -2.16 14.45
C ARG A 280 20.89 -3.50 15.16
N SER A 281 20.46 -4.60 14.55
CA SER A 281 20.62 -5.95 15.08
C SER A 281 22.01 -6.56 14.77
N GLY A 282 22.92 -5.80 14.16
CA GLY A 282 24.22 -6.32 13.74
C GLY A 282 24.19 -7.12 12.44
N GLY A 283 23.23 -6.83 11.54
CA GLY A 283 23.14 -7.44 10.22
C GLY A 283 22.29 -8.72 10.16
N LYS A 284 21.59 -9.07 11.22
CA LYS A 284 20.72 -10.25 11.26
C LYS A 284 19.53 -10.08 10.32
N ARG A 285 19.20 -11.16 9.57
CA ARG A 285 18.19 -11.15 8.50
C ARG A 285 17.06 -12.15 8.74
N ASP A 286 16.61 -12.29 9.97
CA ASP A 286 15.41 -13.01 10.33
C ASP A 286 14.51 -12.16 11.24
N PHE A 287 13.20 -12.34 11.14
CA PHE A 287 12.22 -11.52 11.84
C PHE A 287 12.45 -11.46 13.36
N TRP A 288 12.69 -12.59 14.02
CA TRP A 288 12.78 -12.65 15.48
C TRP A 288 14.08 -12.04 16.01
N SER A 289 15.17 -12.14 15.25
CA SER A 289 16.42 -11.46 15.58
C SER A 289 16.33 -9.94 15.46
N VAL A 290 15.49 -9.43 14.55
CA VAL A 290 15.29 -7.99 14.38
C VAL A 290 14.09 -7.46 15.15
N TYR A 291 13.27 -8.31 15.75
CA TYR A 291 12.00 -8.00 16.42
C TYR A 291 12.07 -6.75 17.31
N ASN A 292 13.03 -6.69 18.21
CA ASN A 292 13.18 -5.59 19.19
C ASN A 292 13.62 -4.26 18.53
N TYR A 293 14.10 -4.30 17.30
CA TYR A 293 14.54 -3.13 16.52
C TYR A 293 13.49 -2.64 15.54
N LEU A 294 12.41 -3.43 15.35
CA LEU A 294 11.26 -3.04 14.52
C LEU A 294 10.43 -1.95 15.22
N PRO A 295 9.70 -1.13 14.46
CA PRO A 295 8.64 -0.28 15.01
C PRO A 295 7.68 -1.13 15.85
N ARG A 296 7.23 -0.60 16.97
CA ARG A 296 6.40 -1.36 17.94
C ARG A 296 5.15 -1.96 17.27
N GLU A 297 4.52 -1.20 16.38
CA GLU A 297 3.34 -1.63 15.63
C GLU A 297 3.64 -2.84 14.73
N THR A 298 4.81 -2.86 14.09
CA THR A 298 5.23 -3.93 13.17
C THR A 298 5.55 -5.23 13.88
N ARG A 299 5.91 -5.18 15.18
CA ARG A 299 6.23 -6.39 15.98
C ARG A 299 5.04 -7.36 16.05
N GLY A 300 3.82 -6.84 16.16
CA GLY A 300 2.60 -7.64 16.18
C GLY A 300 2.12 -8.14 14.82
N TYR A 301 2.70 -7.66 13.71
CA TYR A 301 2.14 -7.90 12.39
C TYR A 301 2.27 -9.37 11.94
N VAL A 302 3.47 -9.98 12.06
CA VAL A 302 3.66 -11.42 11.78
C VAL A 302 2.88 -12.30 12.76
N PRO A 303 2.91 -12.08 14.09
CA PRO A 303 2.04 -12.81 15.01
C PRO A 303 0.55 -12.71 14.67
N ALA A 304 0.05 -11.54 14.25
CA ALA A 304 -1.34 -11.36 13.82
C ALA A 304 -1.66 -12.15 12.55
N PHE A 305 -0.76 -12.13 11.56
CA PHE A 305 -0.87 -12.93 10.35
C PHE A 305 -1.01 -14.43 10.68
N VAL A 306 -0.16 -14.93 11.55
CA VAL A 306 -0.22 -16.34 12.01
C VAL A 306 -1.53 -16.64 12.75
N GLY A 307 -1.95 -15.73 13.63
CA GLY A 307 -3.21 -15.87 14.39
C GLY A 307 -4.44 -15.94 13.47
N ALA A 308 -4.50 -15.05 12.45
CA ALA A 308 -5.57 -15.05 11.47
C ALA A 308 -5.61 -16.36 10.66
N MET A 309 -4.46 -16.81 10.16
CA MET A 309 -4.33 -18.07 9.42
C MET A 309 -4.76 -19.26 10.28
N TYR A 310 -4.31 -19.33 11.54
CA TYR A 310 -4.67 -20.38 12.48
C TYR A 310 -6.19 -20.42 12.73
N ALA A 311 -6.80 -19.27 13.02
CA ALA A 311 -8.23 -19.19 13.30
C ALA A 311 -9.10 -19.59 12.08
N ILE A 312 -8.68 -19.25 10.87
CA ILE A 312 -9.37 -19.69 9.65
C ILE A 312 -9.26 -21.22 9.48
N LYS A 313 -8.05 -21.77 9.64
CA LYS A 313 -7.78 -23.20 9.45
C LYS A 313 -8.52 -24.08 10.46
N TYR A 314 -8.60 -23.62 11.70
CA TYR A 314 -9.22 -24.34 12.82
C TYR A 314 -10.58 -23.76 13.23
N SER A 315 -11.24 -23.03 12.32
CA SER A 315 -12.52 -22.37 12.59
C SER A 315 -13.60 -23.33 13.13
N LYS A 316 -13.64 -24.57 12.63
CA LYS A 316 -14.61 -25.59 13.05
C LYS A 316 -14.35 -26.03 14.49
N GLU A 317 -13.10 -26.25 14.86
CA GLU A 317 -12.66 -26.66 16.20
C GLU A 317 -12.96 -25.63 17.28
N TYR A 318 -13.06 -24.35 16.87
CA TYR A 318 -13.44 -23.24 17.73
C TYR A 318 -14.92 -22.85 17.62
N GLY A 319 -15.72 -23.59 16.85
CA GLY A 319 -17.14 -23.29 16.66
C GLY A 319 -17.40 -21.95 15.96
N LEU A 320 -16.46 -21.46 15.16
CA LEU A 320 -16.62 -20.22 14.41
C LEU A 320 -17.54 -20.47 13.21
N VAL A 321 -18.70 -19.82 13.20
CA VAL A 321 -19.71 -19.99 12.16
C VAL A 321 -19.57 -18.87 11.12
N PRO A 322 -19.36 -19.20 9.82
CA PRO A 322 -19.32 -18.21 8.76
C PRO A 322 -20.64 -17.43 8.69
N ALA A 323 -20.56 -16.10 8.70
CA ALA A 323 -21.74 -15.27 8.45
C ALA A 323 -22.22 -15.44 7.00
N SER A 324 -23.52 -15.30 6.80
CA SER A 324 -24.10 -15.24 5.46
C SER A 324 -23.71 -13.91 4.82
N VAL A 325 -22.96 -13.97 3.74
CA VAL A 325 -22.60 -12.80 2.93
C VAL A 325 -23.40 -12.88 1.64
N GLN A 326 -24.19 -11.83 1.35
CA GLN A 326 -24.96 -11.72 0.11
C GLN A 326 -24.03 -11.28 -1.02
N MET A 327 -23.39 -12.25 -1.65
CA MET A 327 -22.56 -12.05 -2.84
C MET A 327 -23.03 -13.03 -3.92
N PRO A 328 -23.06 -12.62 -5.21
CA PRO A 328 -23.43 -13.51 -6.31
C PRO A 328 -22.43 -14.68 -6.38
N ALA A 329 -22.98 -15.86 -6.65
CA ALA A 329 -22.17 -17.08 -6.75
C ALA A 329 -21.23 -17.06 -7.97
N GLN A 330 -21.59 -16.34 -9.00
CA GLN A 330 -20.83 -16.22 -10.24
C GLN A 330 -20.97 -14.82 -10.83
N LEU A 331 -19.86 -14.29 -11.33
CA LEU A 331 -19.77 -12.99 -11.99
C LEU A 331 -19.38 -13.16 -13.45
N ASP A 332 -19.90 -12.24 -14.28
CA ASP A 332 -19.36 -11.95 -15.60
C ASP A 332 -18.64 -10.61 -15.61
N THR A 333 -17.74 -10.45 -16.57
CA THR A 333 -16.94 -9.25 -16.79
C THR A 333 -17.17 -8.70 -18.20
N PHE A 334 -17.38 -7.38 -18.28
CA PHE A 334 -17.57 -6.66 -19.54
C PHE A 334 -16.52 -5.55 -19.67
N GLU A 335 -15.95 -5.41 -20.85
CA GLU A 335 -15.08 -4.28 -21.18
C GLU A 335 -15.90 -3.06 -21.55
N ILE A 336 -15.72 -1.97 -20.84
CA ILE A 336 -16.44 -0.72 -21.04
C ILE A 336 -15.52 0.32 -21.69
N HIS A 337 -15.90 0.76 -22.89
CA HIS A 337 -15.13 1.69 -23.74
C HIS A 337 -15.79 3.08 -23.87
N LYS A 338 -16.95 3.28 -23.25
CA LYS A 338 -17.67 4.57 -23.20
C LYS A 338 -18.07 4.88 -21.77
N ASN A 339 -18.22 6.16 -21.44
CA ASN A 339 -18.69 6.54 -20.11
C ASN A 339 -20.04 5.91 -19.81
N LEU A 340 -20.16 5.29 -18.64
CA LEU A 340 -21.37 4.57 -18.20
C LEU A 340 -21.60 4.81 -16.71
N HIS A 341 -22.81 5.21 -16.35
CA HIS A 341 -23.21 5.40 -14.96
C HIS A 341 -23.98 4.19 -14.44
N PHE A 342 -23.78 3.77 -13.20
CA PHE A 342 -24.45 2.62 -12.59
C PHE A 342 -25.99 2.71 -12.63
N LYS A 343 -26.55 3.91 -12.56
CA LYS A 343 -27.99 4.09 -12.72
C LYS A 343 -28.49 3.70 -14.10
N GLN A 344 -27.71 3.90 -15.17
CA GLN A 344 -28.09 3.46 -16.52
C GLN A 344 -28.21 1.94 -16.55
N ILE A 345 -27.28 1.23 -15.94
CA ILE A 345 -27.28 -0.23 -15.79
C ILE A 345 -28.49 -0.65 -14.93
N SER A 346 -28.67 -0.01 -13.78
CA SER A 346 -29.72 -0.35 -12.83
C SER A 346 -31.10 -0.21 -13.43
N GLU A 347 -31.37 0.87 -14.15
CA GLU A 347 -32.70 1.13 -14.72
C GLU A 347 -33.04 0.28 -15.97
N LEU A 348 -32.05 -0.14 -16.76
CA LEU A 348 -32.28 -0.95 -17.95
C LEU A 348 -32.13 -2.45 -17.70
N VAL A 349 -31.17 -2.85 -16.86
CA VAL A 349 -30.81 -4.26 -16.61
C VAL A 349 -31.44 -4.79 -15.32
N GLY A 350 -31.79 -3.89 -14.38
CA GLY A 350 -32.43 -4.28 -13.11
C GLY A 350 -31.49 -4.62 -11.97
N ILE A 351 -30.19 -4.44 -12.13
CA ILE A 351 -29.20 -4.64 -11.05
C ILE A 351 -29.24 -3.42 -10.13
N SER A 352 -29.33 -3.64 -8.80
CA SER A 352 -29.31 -2.50 -7.87
C SER A 352 -27.99 -1.74 -7.93
N VAL A 353 -28.04 -0.41 -7.74
CA VAL A 353 -26.81 0.42 -7.71
C VAL A 353 -25.88 -0.03 -6.58
N ASP A 354 -26.42 -0.47 -5.43
CA ASP A 354 -25.62 -0.95 -4.30
C ASP A 354 -24.92 -2.27 -4.63
N GLU A 355 -25.54 -3.16 -5.38
CA GLU A 355 -24.92 -4.39 -5.85
C GLU A 355 -23.78 -4.07 -6.85
N LEU A 356 -24.02 -3.13 -7.79
CA LEU A 356 -22.99 -2.65 -8.70
C LEU A 356 -21.79 -2.04 -7.96
N ARG A 357 -22.04 -1.24 -6.92
CA ARG A 357 -20.98 -0.67 -6.06
C ARG A 357 -20.21 -1.75 -5.32
N ASN A 358 -20.89 -2.75 -4.77
CA ASN A 358 -20.24 -3.85 -4.04
C ASN A 358 -19.35 -4.70 -4.95
N LEU A 359 -19.72 -4.89 -6.21
CA LEU A 359 -18.96 -5.67 -7.19
C LEU A 359 -17.87 -4.85 -7.89
N ASN A 360 -18.01 -3.52 -7.92
CA ASN A 360 -17.11 -2.59 -8.60
C ASN A 360 -16.71 -1.40 -7.71
N PRO A 361 -16.15 -1.65 -6.53
CA PRO A 361 -15.90 -0.61 -5.53
C PRO A 361 -14.86 0.43 -5.97
N GLN A 362 -14.10 0.15 -7.03
CA GLN A 362 -13.12 1.07 -7.62
C GLN A 362 -13.77 2.30 -8.28
N TYR A 363 -15.03 2.26 -8.66
CA TYR A 363 -15.71 3.40 -9.32
C TYR A 363 -16.38 4.30 -8.30
N ILE A 364 -15.65 5.30 -7.83
CA ILE A 364 -15.99 6.13 -6.65
C ILE A 364 -17.14 7.12 -6.85
N LYS A 365 -17.66 7.28 -8.08
CA LYS A 365 -18.80 8.18 -8.41
C LYS A 365 -19.90 7.46 -9.17
N ASP A 366 -19.96 6.14 -9.05
CA ASP A 366 -20.87 5.31 -9.84
C ASP A 366 -20.69 5.46 -11.35
N VAL A 367 -19.55 5.96 -11.81
CA VAL A 367 -19.21 6.21 -13.22
C VAL A 367 -18.02 5.40 -13.63
N ILE A 368 -18.18 4.63 -14.68
CA ILE A 368 -17.08 3.97 -15.40
C ILE A 368 -16.62 4.94 -16.49
N PRO A 369 -15.38 5.47 -16.43
CA PRO A 369 -14.92 6.51 -17.34
C PRO A 369 -14.37 5.93 -18.66
N GLY A 370 -15.17 5.12 -19.38
CA GLY A 370 -14.76 4.37 -20.57
C GLY A 370 -14.23 5.22 -21.72
N ASN A 371 -14.55 6.52 -21.77
CA ASN A 371 -13.96 7.43 -22.77
C ASN A 371 -12.47 7.71 -22.52
N SER A 372 -11.94 7.44 -21.33
CA SER A 372 -10.53 7.65 -20.99
C SER A 372 -9.66 6.38 -21.10
N GLY A 373 -10.28 5.22 -21.30
CA GLY A 373 -9.60 3.93 -21.38
C GLY A 373 -10.58 2.78 -21.36
N THR A 374 -10.04 1.56 -21.36
CA THR A 374 -10.86 0.34 -21.20
C THR A 374 -10.94 -0.03 -19.72
N TYR A 375 -12.17 -0.17 -19.23
CA TYR A 375 -12.44 -0.51 -17.84
C TYR A 375 -13.31 -1.75 -17.72
N ILE A 376 -13.17 -2.49 -16.62
CA ILE A 376 -13.89 -3.74 -16.38
C ILE A 376 -15.10 -3.47 -15.49
N LEU A 377 -16.30 -3.80 -16.00
CA LEU A 377 -17.51 -3.91 -15.23
C LEU A 377 -17.74 -5.37 -14.83
N ARG A 378 -18.01 -5.62 -13.56
CA ARG A 378 -18.41 -6.94 -13.02
C ARG A 378 -19.88 -6.90 -12.64
N ILE A 379 -20.65 -7.86 -13.12
CA ILE A 379 -22.08 -8.04 -12.80
C ILE A 379 -22.37 -9.50 -12.45
N PRO A 380 -23.46 -9.79 -11.72
CA PRO A 380 -23.87 -11.17 -11.51
C PRO A 380 -24.23 -11.84 -12.84
N TYR A 381 -23.79 -13.09 -13.00
CA TYR A 381 -23.97 -13.88 -14.25
C TYR A 381 -25.41 -13.90 -14.77
N ASN A 382 -26.40 -13.96 -13.88
CA ASN A 382 -27.81 -14.00 -14.25
C ASN A 382 -28.33 -12.74 -14.97
N TYR A 383 -27.59 -11.63 -14.96
CA TYR A 383 -27.91 -10.39 -15.65
C TYR A 383 -27.13 -10.19 -16.96
N SER A 384 -26.25 -11.11 -17.32
CA SER A 384 -25.35 -10.96 -18.48
C SER A 384 -26.14 -10.86 -19.80
N SER A 385 -27.16 -11.69 -19.97
CA SER A 385 -28.02 -11.65 -21.17
C SER A 385 -28.75 -10.32 -21.32
N ASP A 386 -29.28 -9.79 -20.21
CA ASP A 386 -30.00 -8.52 -20.22
C ASP A 386 -29.06 -7.34 -20.48
N PHE A 387 -27.83 -7.39 -19.91
CA PHE A 387 -26.81 -6.39 -20.18
C PHE A 387 -26.44 -6.36 -21.67
N ILE A 388 -26.16 -7.52 -22.27
CA ILE A 388 -25.86 -7.64 -23.71
C ILE A 388 -27.02 -7.15 -24.59
N ALA A 389 -28.25 -7.50 -24.23
CA ALA A 389 -29.44 -7.06 -24.99
C ALA A 389 -29.62 -5.53 -25.00
N HIS A 390 -29.11 -4.84 -24.00
CA HIS A 390 -29.21 -3.39 -23.87
C HIS A 390 -27.90 -2.65 -24.22
N GLU A 391 -26.82 -3.32 -24.67
CA GLU A 391 -25.51 -2.74 -24.88
C GLU A 391 -25.51 -1.47 -25.72
N ASP A 392 -26.28 -1.43 -26.83
CA ASP A 392 -26.36 -0.25 -27.69
C ASP A 392 -27.14 0.91 -27.07
N SER A 393 -28.16 0.62 -26.28
CA SER A 393 -29.06 1.63 -25.70
C SER A 393 -28.57 2.18 -24.37
N ILE A 394 -27.82 1.38 -23.60
CA ILE A 394 -27.40 1.70 -22.23
C ILE A 394 -26.54 2.97 -22.16
N TYR A 395 -25.66 3.20 -23.14
CA TYR A 395 -24.76 4.37 -23.16
C TYR A 395 -25.47 5.68 -23.48
N THR A 396 -26.65 5.62 -24.14
CA THR A 396 -27.43 6.79 -24.51
C THR A 396 -28.56 7.07 -23.53
N TYR A 397 -28.99 6.07 -22.78
CA TYR A 397 -30.10 6.17 -21.84
C TYR A 397 -29.80 7.19 -20.72
N LYS A 398 -30.56 8.28 -20.69
CA LYS A 398 -30.42 9.40 -19.74
C LYS A 398 -28.98 9.90 -19.56
N ALA A 399 -28.13 9.75 -20.57
CA ALA A 399 -26.72 10.12 -20.46
C ALA A 399 -26.52 11.60 -20.10
N ALA A 400 -27.34 12.51 -20.66
CA ALA A 400 -27.28 13.94 -20.33
C ALA A 400 -27.65 14.25 -18.87
N GLU A 401 -28.38 13.38 -18.20
CA GLU A 401 -28.75 13.50 -16.79
C GLU A 401 -27.64 12.93 -15.90
N TYR A 402 -27.22 11.66 -16.13
CA TYR A 402 -26.34 10.93 -15.22
C TYR A 402 -24.87 11.21 -15.43
N LEU A 403 -24.47 11.59 -16.66
CA LEU A 403 -23.07 11.92 -16.98
C LEU A 403 -22.85 13.43 -17.13
N ASN A 404 -23.79 14.26 -16.67
CA ASN A 404 -23.64 15.71 -16.67
C ASN A 404 -22.47 16.10 -15.76
N PRO A 405 -21.47 16.89 -16.26
CA PRO A 405 -20.34 17.33 -15.46
C PRO A 405 -20.72 18.04 -14.15
N GLN A 406 -21.83 18.79 -14.15
CA GLN A 406 -22.33 19.48 -12.96
C GLN A 406 -22.85 18.46 -11.91
N ALA A 407 -23.63 17.46 -12.33
CA ALA A 407 -24.11 16.41 -11.43
C ALA A 407 -22.96 15.59 -10.85
N LEU A 408 -21.91 15.31 -11.64
CA LEU A 408 -20.72 14.59 -11.19
C LEU A 408 -19.84 15.39 -10.22
N LEU A 409 -19.90 16.71 -10.25
CA LEU A 409 -19.25 17.60 -9.27
C LEU A 409 -20.06 17.66 -7.97
N ASP A 410 -21.39 17.59 -8.04
CA ASP A 410 -22.28 17.68 -6.87
C ASP A 410 -22.32 16.39 -6.04
N THR A 411 -21.93 15.23 -6.60
CA THR A 411 -21.84 13.95 -5.86
C THR A 411 -20.77 13.93 -4.76
N ASN A 412 -19.94 14.98 -4.65
CA ASN A 412 -19.00 15.17 -3.55
C ASN A 412 -19.62 15.81 -2.28
N LYS A 413 -20.93 16.09 -2.29
CA LYS A 413 -21.62 16.49 -1.06
C LYS A 413 -22.11 15.24 -0.33
N PRO A 414 -21.83 15.10 0.98
CA PRO A 414 -22.57 14.16 1.81
C PRO A 414 -24.06 14.49 1.67
N SER A 415 -24.90 13.46 1.57
CA SER A 415 -26.35 13.62 1.60
C SER A 415 -26.80 14.06 3.00
N ASP A 416 -26.60 15.32 3.31
CA ASP A 416 -27.20 15.92 4.49
C ASP A 416 -27.92 17.20 4.09
N GLY A 417 -29.20 17.25 4.43
CA GLY A 417 -30.11 18.32 4.06
C GLY A 417 -29.77 19.62 4.78
N SER A 418 -28.75 20.32 4.32
CA SER A 418 -28.59 21.73 4.60
C SER A 418 -27.87 22.44 3.45
N THR A 419 -28.60 23.32 2.81
CA THR A 419 -28.13 24.33 1.87
C THR A 419 -27.06 25.19 2.53
N SER A 420 -25.78 24.98 2.18
CA SER A 420 -24.75 25.97 2.46
C SER A 420 -24.14 26.49 1.16
N SER A 421 -24.41 27.78 0.90
CA SER A 421 -23.78 28.60 -0.11
C SER A 421 -22.28 28.48 -0.08
N GLY A 422 -21.63 28.34 -1.25
CA GLY A 422 -20.17 28.27 -1.39
C GLY A 422 -19.47 29.35 -0.59
N GLY A 423 -18.84 28.99 0.52
CA GLY A 423 -18.19 29.93 1.41
C GLY A 423 -16.77 30.26 0.94
N THR A 424 -16.49 31.56 0.81
CA THR A 424 -15.11 32.03 0.63
C THR A 424 -14.40 32.06 1.97
N ILE A 425 -13.32 31.29 2.12
CA ILE A 425 -12.46 31.33 3.30
C ILE A 425 -11.35 32.34 3.07
N THR A 426 -11.16 33.25 4.02
CA THR A 426 -10.00 34.16 4.02
C THR A 426 -8.98 33.64 5.03
N TYR A 427 -7.88 33.08 4.54
CA TYR A 427 -6.78 32.58 5.35
C TYR A 427 -5.71 33.66 5.54
N LYS A 428 -5.23 33.89 6.76
CA LYS A 428 -4.13 34.80 7.07
C LYS A 428 -2.83 34.01 7.19
N VAL A 429 -1.87 34.27 6.33
CA VAL A 429 -0.56 33.60 6.27
C VAL A 429 0.19 33.75 7.58
N LYS A 430 0.67 32.64 8.13
CA LYS A 430 1.48 32.55 9.36
C LYS A 430 2.95 32.33 9.03
N LYS A 431 3.83 32.49 10.01
CA LYS A 431 5.26 32.20 9.88
C LYS A 431 5.45 30.71 9.52
N GLY A 432 6.18 30.43 8.45
CA GLY A 432 6.42 29.08 7.94
C GLY A 432 5.39 28.55 6.93
N ASP A 433 4.34 29.33 6.60
CA ASP A 433 3.40 28.94 5.54
C ASP A 433 4.01 29.10 4.15
N THR A 434 3.66 28.17 3.26
CA THR A 434 3.89 28.22 1.83
C THR A 434 2.58 28.03 1.08
N LEU A 435 2.50 28.48 -0.18
CA LEU A 435 1.30 28.23 -1.00
C LEU A 435 0.98 26.74 -1.11
N SER A 436 1.99 25.87 -1.14
CA SER A 436 1.81 24.43 -1.19
C SER A 436 1.20 23.89 0.11
N LYS A 437 1.67 24.35 1.27
CA LYS A 437 1.08 23.99 2.58
C LYS A 437 -0.37 24.46 2.70
N ILE A 438 -0.65 25.67 2.24
CA ILE A 438 -2.03 26.22 2.25
C ILE A 438 -2.92 25.47 1.26
N ALA A 439 -2.42 25.13 0.08
CA ALA A 439 -3.14 24.35 -0.93
C ALA A 439 -3.54 22.97 -0.39
N VAL A 440 -2.61 22.27 0.25
CA VAL A 440 -2.87 20.96 0.88
C VAL A 440 -3.89 21.09 2.02
N ARG A 441 -3.71 22.08 2.90
CA ARG A 441 -4.60 22.32 4.05
C ARG A 441 -6.06 22.53 3.66
N TYR A 442 -6.31 23.16 2.51
CA TYR A 442 -7.66 23.49 2.07
C TYR A 442 -8.13 22.66 0.89
N HIS A 443 -7.40 21.58 0.53
CA HIS A 443 -7.73 20.66 -0.56
C HIS A 443 -7.90 21.34 -1.92
N VAL A 444 -7.05 22.31 -2.20
CA VAL A 444 -7.03 23.06 -3.46
C VAL A 444 -5.64 23.00 -4.09
N THR A 445 -5.53 23.29 -5.37
CA THR A 445 -4.23 23.32 -6.04
C THR A 445 -3.53 24.65 -5.83
N VAL A 446 -2.19 24.67 -5.89
CA VAL A 446 -1.39 25.90 -5.87
C VAL A 446 -1.81 26.84 -7.00
N ASN A 447 -2.14 26.28 -8.17
CA ASN A 447 -2.62 27.07 -9.31
C ASN A 447 -3.98 27.73 -9.05
N GLN A 448 -4.89 27.06 -8.37
CA GLN A 448 -6.16 27.65 -7.93
C GLN A 448 -5.94 28.81 -6.96
N LEU A 449 -5.09 28.61 -5.94
CA LEU A 449 -4.74 29.70 -5.00
C LEU A 449 -4.10 30.88 -5.70
N LYS A 450 -3.20 30.65 -6.65
CA LYS A 450 -2.59 31.73 -7.45
C LYS A 450 -3.63 32.48 -8.30
N LYS A 451 -4.51 31.74 -8.98
CA LYS A 451 -5.58 32.32 -9.82
C LYS A 451 -6.56 33.15 -8.99
N TRP A 452 -7.04 32.63 -7.86
CA TRP A 452 -8.01 33.30 -6.99
C TRP A 452 -7.47 34.54 -6.28
N ASN A 453 -6.15 34.59 -6.07
CA ASN A 453 -5.48 35.67 -5.36
C ASN A 453 -4.57 36.52 -6.25
N HIS A 454 -4.63 36.34 -7.58
CA HIS A 454 -3.82 37.04 -8.58
C HIS A 454 -2.32 37.01 -8.27
N LEU A 455 -1.81 35.89 -7.71
CA LEU A 455 -0.41 35.76 -7.33
C LEU A 455 0.46 35.39 -8.53
N ARG A 456 1.49 36.19 -8.79
CA ARG A 456 2.45 35.94 -9.87
C ARG A 456 3.55 34.94 -9.44
N SER A 457 3.86 34.86 -8.16
CA SER A 457 4.87 33.96 -7.57
C SER A 457 4.27 33.05 -6.48
N THR A 458 5.07 32.16 -5.92
CA THR A 458 4.70 31.32 -4.78
C THR A 458 5.06 31.95 -3.43
N ASN A 459 5.73 33.12 -3.45
CA ASN A 459 6.16 33.79 -2.22
C ASN A 459 4.97 34.41 -1.50
N LEU A 460 4.91 34.19 -0.19
CA LEU A 460 3.88 34.76 0.68
C LEU A 460 4.52 35.61 1.76
N SER A 461 3.82 36.71 2.11
CA SER A 461 4.20 37.54 3.27
C SER A 461 3.40 37.15 4.50
N ILE A 462 4.04 37.11 5.67
CA ILE A 462 3.36 36.83 6.94
C ILE A 462 2.26 37.89 7.14
N GLY A 463 1.05 37.44 7.45
CA GLY A 463 -0.12 38.29 7.59
C GLY A 463 -0.90 38.52 6.29
N GLN A 464 -0.40 38.10 5.14
CA GLN A 464 -1.09 38.19 3.85
C GLN A 464 -2.40 37.41 3.91
N LYS A 465 -3.47 37.97 3.38
CA LYS A 465 -4.78 37.31 3.30
C LYS A 465 -4.88 36.55 1.97
N ILE A 466 -5.15 35.25 2.04
CA ILE A 466 -5.36 34.36 0.90
C ILE A 466 -6.84 33.97 0.86
N ARG A 467 -7.52 34.27 -0.25
CA ARG A 467 -8.90 33.84 -0.52
C ARG A 467 -8.89 32.44 -1.06
N ILE A 468 -9.73 31.59 -0.48
CA ILE A 468 -9.87 30.18 -0.82
C ILE A 468 -11.36 29.94 -1.05
N TYR A 469 -11.71 29.54 -2.26
CA TYR A 469 -13.08 29.18 -2.63
C TYR A 469 -13.23 27.66 -2.48
N LYS A 470 -14.21 27.25 -1.68
CA LYS A 470 -14.58 25.84 -1.50
C LYS A 470 -15.70 25.43 -2.43
#